data_ee19f6788badf050dc27bcf57422d977
#
_entry.id   ee19f6788badf050dc27bcf57422d977
#
_cell.length_a   1.000
_cell.length_b   1.000
_cell.length_c   1.000
_cell.angle_alpha   90.00
_cell.angle_beta   90.00
_cell.angle_gamma   90.00
#
_symmetry.space_group_name_H-M   'P 1'
#
loop_
_entity.id
_entity.type
_entity.pdbx_description
1 polymer ?
#
loop_
_entity_poly.entity_id
_entity_poly.type
_entity_poly.pdbx_seq_one_letter_code
_entity_poly.pdbx_strand_id
1 'polypeptide(L)'
;GGFTLGLIPIVFLILSLVVGFIFRKKIEQASMNSSVSSYKKMGLMVETIENVENIKSTGAGIKILNNWNKLTHDAIDDDIEIRHYSDMANYFTVFFQQICFVSIVAIGAYTITESGSITMGALIAITILSGRILQPISQLPSYFVQWGKSKLAIKDLDSIYKLPSDNEGVDKPLTPYLNRVDIKATNIKFGYLKDKSAINVASLNINEGEKVAILGAIGCGKSTLLKMIAGLYKPTEGNVYLNGIDMQFINRDLLNDTISYLPQSTKLFQGTLRDNLIFGMIGISDEQIIEACKLTGLIILLNDLPKGLDTIIPEGGESFSGGQKQIIALTRAIIGNKRVLLLDEPTASMDEGTERHIIGMLKNRLYEKQTLVVVTHKPIVLSMVDRIIVLTNDGIAIDGTKQEVLQKISTNNNVARG
;
A
#
# COMPACT_ATOMS: atom_id res chain seq x y z
N GLY A 1 5.05 -7.40 -67.00
CA GLY A 1 5.75 -6.20 -66.48
C GLY A 1 5.15 -5.60 -65.18
N GLY A 2 3.84 -5.49 -65.05
CA GLY A 2 3.20 -4.92 -63.86
C GLY A 2 3.32 -5.75 -62.59
N PHE A 3 3.33 -7.05 -62.71
CA PHE A 3 3.44 -7.98 -61.55
C PHE A 3 4.85 -7.97 -60.92
N THR A 4 5.90 -7.84 -61.71
CA THR A 4 7.28 -7.77 -61.22
C THR A 4 7.56 -6.51 -60.42
N LEU A 5 7.02 -5.35 -60.81
CA LEU A 5 7.15 -4.10 -60.08
C LEU A 5 6.37 -4.10 -58.76
N GLY A 6 5.22 -4.82 -58.68
CA GLY A 6 4.45 -4.99 -57.46
C GLY A 6 5.12 -5.88 -56.41
N LEU A 7 6.01 -6.79 -56.81
CA LEU A 7 6.76 -7.66 -55.91
C LEU A 7 7.88 -6.93 -55.13
N ILE A 8 8.45 -5.86 -55.73
CA ILE A 8 9.55 -5.12 -55.09
C ILE A 8 9.17 -4.56 -53.72
N PRO A 9 8.06 -3.82 -53.56
CA PRO A 9 7.65 -3.31 -52.25
C PRO A 9 7.39 -4.41 -51.21
N ILE A 10 6.89 -5.57 -51.65
CA ILE A 10 6.60 -6.71 -50.75
C ILE A 10 7.90 -7.29 -50.18
N VAL A 11 8.94 -7.44 -51.03
CA VAL A 11 10.25 -7.92 -50.55
C VAL A 11 10.85 -6.97 -49.51
N PHE A 12 10.83 -5.66 -49.78
CA PHE A 12 11.39 -4.67 -48.87
C PHE A 12 10.52 -4.51 -47.57
N LEU A 13 9.21 -4.73 -47.68
CA LEU A 13 8.33 -4.82 -46.54
C LEU A 13 8.72 -5.98 -45.61
N ILE A 14 8.93 -7.17 -46.18
CA ILE A 14 9.36 -8.35 -45.41
C ILE A 14 10.73 -8.10 -44.76
N LEU A 15 11.69 -7.55 -45.51
CA LEU A 15 13.02 -7.20 -44.99
C LEU A 15 12.93 -6.23 -43.81
N SER A 16 12.11 -5.18 -43.93
CA SER A 16 11.91 -4.20 -42.86
C SER A 16 11.24 -4.80 -41.61
N LEU A 17 10.27 -5.71 -41.81
CA LEU A 17 9.65 -6.45 -40.72
C LEU A 17 10.67 -7.35 -40.00
N VAL A 18 11.52 -8.07 -40.72
CA VAL A 18 12.57 -8.92 -40.16
C VAL A 18 13.50 -8.08 -39.26
N VAL A 19 13.95 -6.93 -39.74
CA VAL A 19 14.77 -6.01 -38.94
C VAL A 19 14.04 -5.56 -37.69
N GLY A 20 12.76 -5.16 -37.80
CA GLY A 20 11.93 -4.80 -36.64
C GLY A 20 11.87 -5.93 -35.60
N PHE A 21 11.69 -7.17 -36.04
CA PHE A 21 11.66 -8.32 -35.12
C PHE A 21 13.02 -8.65 -34.47
N ILE A 22 14.13 -8.43 -35.18
CA ILE A 22 15.49 -8.61 -34.62
C ILE A 22 15.71 -7.66 -33.44
N PHE A 23 15.35 -6.39 -33.60
CA PHE A 23 15.55 -5.37 -32.58
C PHE A 23 14.46 -5.39 -31.45
N ARG A 24 13.32 -6.04 -31.72
CA ARG A 24 12.17 -6.08 -30.80
C ARG A 24 12.55 -6.41 -29.35
N LYS A 25 13.24 -7.54 -29.14
CA LYS A 25 13.59 -8.00 -27.79
C LYS A 25 14.51 -7.03 -27.06
N LYS A 26 15.47 -6.42 -27.77
CA LYS A 26 16.40 -5.45 -27.21
C LYS A 26 15.69 -4.16 -26.82
N ILE A 27 14.82 -3.64 -27.69
CA ILE A 27 13.99 -2.45 -27.41
C ILE A 27 13.05 -2.70 -26.24
N GLU A 28 12.36 -3.85 -26.21
CA GLU A 28 11.47 -4.23 -25.11
C GLU A 28 12.22 -4.28 -23.77
N GLN A 29 13.38 -4.93 -23.73
CA GLN A 29 14.20 -5.04 -22.53
C GLN A 29 14.72 -3.68 -22.05
N ALA A 30 15.28 -2.87 -22.95
CA ALA A 30 15.76 -1.54 -22.62
C ALA A 30 14.61 -0.64 -22.10
N SER A 31 13.42 -0.72 -22.72
CA SER A 31 12.23 0.00 -22.28
C SER A 31 11.76 -0.41 -20.87
N MET A 32 11.84 -1.70 -20.54
CA MET A 32 11.53 -2.18 -19.19
C MET A 32 12.56 -1.65 -18.19
N ASN A 33 13.85 -1.70 -18.48
CA ASN A 33 14.91 -1.18 -17.63
C ASN A 33 14.73 0.31 -17.35
N SER A 34 14.50 1.13 -18.39
CA SER A 34 14.25 2.57 -18.25
C SER A 34 13.05 2.86 -17.35
N SER A 35 11.98 2.07 -17.47
CA SER A 35 10.81 2.22 -16.58
C SER A 35 11.17 1.92 -15.11
N VAL A 36 11.94 0.87 -14.85
CA VAL A 36 12.41 0.52 -13.49
C VAL A 36 13.30 1.61 -12.92
N SER A 37 14.24 2.16 -13.70
CA SER A 37 15.12 3.26 -13.28
C SER A 37 14.31 4.54 -12.98
N SER A 38 13.29 4.83 -13.80
CA SER A 38 12.36 5.93 -13.55
C SER A 38 11.56 5.75 -12.27
N TYR A 39 11.09 4.54 -11.95
CA TYR A 39 10.38 4.25 -10.70
C TYR A 39 11.28 4.42 -9.47
N LYS A 40 12.55 3.97 -9.53
CA LYS A 40 13.52 4.17 -8.45
C LYS A 40 13.78 5.66 -8.18
N LYS A 41 13.92 6.45 -9.25
CA LYS A 41 14.11 7.89 -9.15
C LYS A 41 12.89 8.59 -8.56
N MET A 42 11.67 8.21 -8.96
CA MET A 42 10.43 8.73 -8.40
C MET A 42 10.28 8.34 -6.92
N GLY A 43 10.64 7.11 -6.55
CA GLY A 43 10.65 6.66 -5.15
C GLY A 43 11.58 7.50 -4.27
N LEU A 44 12.81 7.78 -4.74
CA LEU A 44 13.74 8.66 -4.00
C LEU A 44 13.19 10.10 -3.87
N MET A 45 12.49 10.60 -4.88
CA MET A 45 11.86 11.93 -4.82
C MET A 45 10.77 11.97 -3.75
N VAL A 46 9.87 11.00 -3.71
CA VAL A 46 8.82 10.91 -2.68
C VAL A 46 9.43 10.80 -1.29
N GLU A 47 10.40 9.88 -1.10
CA GLU A 47 11.12 9.71 0.17
C GLU A 47 11.80 11.00 0.64
N THR A 48 12.39 11.75 -0.30
CA THR A 48 13.06 13.03 0.00
C THR A 48 12.07 14.10 0.47
N ILE A 49 10.90 14.18 -0.17
CA ILE A 49 9.85 15.15 0.20
C ILE A 49 9.26 14.80 1.57
N GLU A 50 8.92 13.52 1.80
CA GLU A 50 8.36 13.06 3.08
C GLU A 50 9.32 13.24 4.26
N ASN A 51 10.64 13.20 4.01
CA ASN A 51 11.66 13.25 5.06
C ASN A 51 12.50 14.54 5.02
N VAL A 52 11.99 15.63 4.43
CA VAL A 52 12.76 16.88 4.25
C VAL A 52 13.29 17.47 5.55
N GLU A 53 12.53 17.40 6.65
CA GLU A 53 12.94 17.87 7.97
C GLU A 53 14.13 17.05 8.51
N ASN A 54 14.07 15.73 8.39
CA ASN A 54 15.15 14.83 8.80
C ASN A 54 16.42 15.05 7.96
N ILE A 55 16.27 15.27 6.65
CA ILE A 55 17.39 15.52 5.74
C ILE A 55 18.07 16.84 6.11
N LYS A 56 17.30 17.90 6.41
CA LYS A 56 17.83 19.20 6.81
C LYS A 56 18.48 19.14 8.19
N SER A 57 17.86 18.48 9.16
CA SER A 57 18.37 18.39 10.53
C SER A 57 19.68 17.57 10.63
N THR A 58 19.82 16.54 9.79
CA THR A 58 21.01 15.67 9.77
C THR A 58 22.09 16.14 8.79
N GLY A 59 21.83 17.16 7.96
CA GLY A 59 22.76 17.60 6.92
C GLY A 59 22.95 16.58 5.77
N ALA A 60 22.02 15.63 5.61
CA ALA A 60 22.13 14.53 4.65
C ALA A 60 21.89 14.95 3.18
N GLY A 61 21.69 16.25 2.88
CA GLY A 61 21.36 16.75 1.55
C GLY A 61 22.35 16.34 0.46
N ILE A 62 23.67 16.37 0.75
CA ILE A 62 24.70 15.95 -0.21
C ILE A 62 24.58 14.45 -0.55
N LYS A 63 24.28 13.60 0.43
CA LYS A 63 24.09 12.17 0.21
C LYS A 63 22.88 11.89 -0.69
N ILE A 64 21.78 12.60 -0.46
CA ILE A 64 20.56 12.50 -1.29
C ILE A 64 20.85 12.98 -2.71
N LEU A 65 21.55 14.11 -2.87
CA LEU A 65 21.94 14.63 -4.18
C LEU A 65 22.81 13.63 -4.96
N ASN A 66 23.79 13.01 -4.29
CA ASN A 66 24.63 12.01 -4.93
C ASN A 66 23.83 10.77 -5.38
N ASN A 67 22.88 10.30 -4.56
CA ASN A 67 21.98 9.22 -4.94
C ASN A 67 21.09 9.61 -6.12
N TRP A 68 20.55 10.83 -6.10
CA TRP A 68 19.75 11.37 -7.20
C TRP A 68 20.55 11.43 -8.51
N ASN A 69 21.78 11.93 -8.46
CA ASN A 69 22.66 12.01 -9.62
C ASN A 69 22.94 10.60 -10.17
N LYS A 70 23.25 9.64 -9.29
CA LYS A 70 23.46 8.24 -9.71
C LYS A 70 22.25 7.67 -10.43
N LEU A 71 21.05 7.75 -9.82
CA LEU A 71 19.81 7.24 -10.43
C LEU A 71 19.43 7.99 -11.71
N THR A 72 19.83 9.27 -11.82
CA THR A 72 19.62 10.05 -13.05
C THR A 72 20.56 9.59 -14.15
N HIS A 73 21.84 9.30 -13.86
CA HIS A 73 22.75 8.71 -14.85
C HIS A 73 22.26 7.34 -15.31
N ASP A 74 21.88 6.46 -14.38
CA ASP A 74 21.34 5.13 -14.73
C ASP A 74 20.12 5.26 -15.66
N ALA A 75 19.20 6.19 -15.39
CA ALA A 75 18.01 6.42 -16.22
C ALA A 75 18.36 7.01 -17.59
N ILE A 76 19.37 7.89 -17.68
CA ILE A 76 19.84 8.44 -18.95
C ILE A 76 20.50 7.34 -19.80
N ASP A 77 21.31 6.49 -19.19
CA ASP A 77 21.97 5.39 -19.90
C ASP A 77 20.94 4.40 -20.47
N ASP A 78 19.91 4.05 -19.69
CA ASP A 78 18.80 3.22 -20.16
C ASP A 78 18.02 3.89 -21.32
N ASP A 79 17.78 5.20 -21.27
CA ASP A 79 17.11 5.96 -22.33
C ASP A 79 17.97 6.04 -23.61
N ILE A 80 19.29 6.19 -23.48
CA ILE A 80 20.23 6.14 -24.59
C ILE A 80 20.19 4.76 -25.26
N GLU A 81 20.13 3.68 -24.47
CA GLU A 81 20.02 2.33 -25.00
C GLU A 81 18.73 2.11 -25.81
N ILE A 82 17.58 2.60 -25.32
CA ILE A 82 16.32 2.58 -26.07
C ILE A 82 16.47 3.31 -27.41
N ARG A 83 17.01 4.54 -27.37
CA ARG A 83 17.19 5.35 -28.57
C ARG A 83 18.13 4.65 -29.57
N HIS A 84 19.25 4.14 -29.08
CA HIS A 84 20.22 3.43 -29.94
C HIS A 84 19.56 2.29 -30.72
N TYR A 85 18.85 1.37 -30.07
CA TYR A 85 18.20 0.27 -30.78
C TYR A 85 17.02 0.70 -31.65
N SER A 86 16.26 1.70 -31.22
CA SER A 86 15.13 2.24 -31.95
C SER A 86 15.59 2.97 -33.21
N ASP A 87 16.63 3.80 -33.07
CA ASP A 87 17.19 4.54 -34.22
C ASP A 87 17.86 3.61 -35.22
N MET A 88 18.60 2.58 -34.75
CA MET A 88 19.16 1.56 -35.64
C MET A 88 18.05 0.84 -36.45
N ALA A 89 16.99 0.41 -35.80
CA ALA A 89 15.85 -0.21 -36.46
C ALA A 89 15.19 0.73 -37.50
N ASN A 90 15.06 2.00 -37.15
CA ASN A 90 14.49 3.03 -38.00
C ASN A 90 15.40 3.33 -39.20
N TYR A 91 16.70 3.50 -39.00
CA TYR A 91 17.67 3.72 -40.10
C TYR A 91 17.66 2.59 -41.12
N PHE A 92 17.63 1.32 -40.71
CA PHE A 92 17.51 0.19 -41.62
C PHE A 92 16.19 0.22 -42.39
N THR A 93 15.09 0.56 -41.73
CA THR A 93 13.76 0.67 -42.36
C THR A 93 13.76 1.76 -43.45
N VAL A 94 14.27 2.96 -43.09
CA VAL A 94 14.39 4.08 -44.04
C VAL A 94 15.32 3.74 -45.18
N PHE A 95 16.45 3.08 -44.93
CA PHE A 95 17.37 2.60 -45.98
C PHE A 95 16.68 1.66 -46.94
N PHE A 96 15.96 0.66 -46.47
CA PHE A 96 15.19 -0.24 -47.34
C PHE A 96 14.10 0.48 -48.12
N GLN A 97 13.45 1.48 -47.53
CA GLN A 97 12.47 2.31 -48.24
C GLN A 97 13.10 3.09 -49.39
N GLN A 98 14.30 3.68 -49.19
CA GLN A 98 15.00 4.41 -50.21
C GLN A 98 15.46 3.48 -51.36
N ILE A 99 16.02 2.29 -51.04
CA ILE A 99 16.40 1.31 -52.06
C ILE A 99 15.16 0.83 -52.83
N CYS A 100 14.05 0.55 -52.15
CA CYS A 100 12.79 0.18 -52.78
C CYS A 100 12.35 1.26 -53.80
N PHE A 101 12.35 2.54 -53.38
CA PHE A 101 12.00 3.66 -54.24
C PHE A 101 12.89 3.70 -55.51
N VAL A 102 14.22 3.67 -55.35
CA VAL A 102 15.18 3.70 -56.45
C VAL A 102 14.97 2.48 -57.38
N SER A 103 14.78 1.30 -56.81
CA SER A 103 14.56 0.07 -57.61
C SER A 103 13.26 0.13 -58.42
N ILE A 104 12.17 0.65 -57.87
CA ILE A 104 10.91 0.81 -58.60
C ILE A 104 11.08 1.78 -59.78
N VAL A 105 11.74 2.93 -59.56
CA VAL A 105 11.95 3.93 -60.59
C VAL A 105 12.88 3.39 -61.69
N ALA A 106 13.99 2.76 -61.31
CA ALA A 106 14.95 2.24 -62.27
C ALA A 106 14.38 1.09 -63.16
N ILE A 107 13.78 0.07 -62.48
CA ILE A 107 13.19 -1.07 -63.18
C ILE A 107 11.93 -0.65 -63.96
N GLY A 108 11.13 0.28 -63.39
CA GLY A 108 9.97 0.82 -64.07
C GLY A 108 10.30 1.62 -65.33
N ALA A 109 11.32 2.50 -65.27
CA ALA A 109 11.79 3.24 -66.43
C ALA A 109 12.31 2.30 -67.49
N TYR A 110 13.12 1.29 -67.17
CA TYR A 110 13.60 0.25 -68.08
C TYR A 110 12.45 -0.51 -68.75
N THR A 111 11.41 -0.90 -67.93
CA THR A 111 10.26 -1.63 -68.49
C THR A 111 9.41 -0.77 -69.47
N ILE A 112 9.30 0.53 -69.22
CA ILE A 112 8.59 1.47 -70.10
C ILE A 112 9.31 1.58 -71.42
N THR A 113 10.66 1.68 -71.42
CA THR A 113 11.44 1.89 -72.61
C THR A 113 11.54 0.63 -73.47
N GLU A 114 11.65 -0.56 -72.93
CA GLU A 114 11.89 -1.80 -73.61
C GLU A 114 10.61 -2.54 -74.07
N SER A 115 9.61 -2.61 -73.17
CA SER A 115 8.40 -3.41 -73.39
C SER A 115 7.11 -2.62 -73.62
N GLY A 116 7.10 -1.33 -73.29
CA GLY A 116 5.90 -0.50 -73.36
C GLY A 116 4.70 -1.01 -72.51
N SER A 117 4.93 -2.03 -71.70
CA SER A 117 3.87 -2.74 -70.95
C SER A 117 3.31 -2.00 -69.74
N ILE A 118 3.92 -0.85 -69.38
CA ILE A 118 3.53 -0.01 -68.21
C ILE A 118 3.53 1.45 -68.69
N THR A 119 2.49 2.18 -68.23
CA THR A 119 2.39 3.63 -68.47
C THR A 119 3.18 4.42 -67.45
N MET A 120 3.60 5.64 -67.76
CA MET A 120 4.23 6.56 -66.81
C MET A 120 3.32 6.83 -65.58
N GLY A 121 2.01 6.94 -65.79
CA GLY A 121 1.05 7.10 -64.71
C GLY A 121 1.00 5.90 -63.77
N ALA A 122 1.10 4.68 -64.28
CA ALA A 122 1.19 3.47 -63.49
C ALA A 122 2.47 3.41 -62.64
N LEU A 123 3.63 3.84 -63.20
CA LEU A 123 4.87 3.94 -62.46
C LEU A 123 4.77 4.92 -61.28
N ILE A 124 4.22 6.10 -61.52
CA ILE A 124 3.99 7.11 -60.46
C ILE A 124 3.06 6.54 -59.37
N ALA A 125 1.97 5.88 -59.79
CA ALA A 125 1.03 5.28 -58.84
C ALA A 125 1.68 4.21 -57.95
N ILE A 126 2.48 3.30 -58.55
CA ILE A 126 3.23 2.25 -57.80
C ILE A 126 4.21 2.89 -56.83
N THR A 127 4.91 3.94 -57.21
CA THR A 127 5.87 4.65 -56.37
C THR A 127 5.22 5.28 -55.18
N ILE A 128 4.08 5.97 -55.34
CA ILE A 128 3.31 6.58 -54.23
C ILE A 128 2.76 5.50 -53.30
N LEU A 129 2.17 4.44 -53.84
CA LEU A 129 1.61 3.35 -53.06
C LEU A 129 2.69 2.62 -52.25
N SER A 130 3.86 2.39 -52.83
CA SER A 130 5.00 1.75 -52.15
C SER A 130 5.46 2.55 -50.92
N GLY A 131 5.55 3.87 -51.06
CA GLY A 131 5.87 4.76 -49.93
C GLY A 131 4.83 4.67 -48.81
N ARG A 132 3.55 4.66 -49.18
CA ARG A 132 2.45 4.55 -48.17
C ARG A 132 2.39 3.19 -47.48
N ILE A 133 2.77 2.10 -48.15
CA ILE A 133 2.80 0.74 -47.58
C ILE A 133 3.98 0.61 -46.57
N LEU A 134 5.13 1.20 -46.86
CA LEU A 134 6.33 1.08 -46.03
C LEU A 134 6.34 2.05 -44.82
N GLN A 135 5.60 3.17 -44.90
CA GLN A 135 5.58 4.18 -43.88
C GLN A 135 5.16 3.67 -42.47
N PRO A 136 4.10 2.83 -42.28
CA PRO A 136 3.73 2.32 -40.96
C PRO A 136 4.81 1.47 -40.28
N ILE A 137 5.71 0.85 -41.08
CA ILE A 137 6.77 -0.03 -40.54
C ILE A 137 7.80 0.78 -39.76
N SER A 138 8.06 2.01 -40.16
CA SER A 138 8.98 2.91 -39.42
C SER A 138 8.51 3.23 -38.00
N GLN A 139 7.23 3.00 -37.68
CA GLN A 139 6.66 3.20 -36.33
C GLN A 139 6.78 1.96 -35.42
N LEU A 140 7.16 0.78 -35.97
CA LEU A 140 7.29 -0.45 -35.18
C LEU A 140 8.21 -0.31 -33.96
N PRO A 141 9.37 0.34 -34.02
CA PRO A 141 10.22 0.54 -32.85
C PRO A 141 9.49 1.25 -31.70
N SER A 142 8.69 2.28 -32.01
CA SER A 142 7.92 3.00 -30.98
C SER A 142 6.83 2.13 -30.35
N TYR A 143 6.18 1.27 -31.12
CA TYR A 143 5.23 0.29 -30.58
C TYR A 143 5.92 -0.74 -29.69
N PHE A 144 7.13 -1.17 -29.99
CA PHE A 144 7.88 -2.09 -29.14
C PHE A 144 8.30 -1.45 -27.82
N VAL A 145 8.64 -0.15 -27.82
CA VAL A 145 8.87 0.61 -26.58
C VAL A 145 7.60 0.65 -25.72
N GLN A 146 6.46 1.01 -26.33
CA GLN A 146 5.17 1.05 -25.61
C GLN A 146 4.76 -0.34 -25.09
N TRP A 147 4.97 -1.38 -25.90
CA TRP A 147 4.71 -2.75 -25.49
C TRP A 147 5.52 -3.17 -24.28
N GLY A 148 6.82 -2.81 -24.21
CA GLY A 148 7.68 -3.06 -23.06
C GLY A 148 7.14 -2.41 -21.79
N LYS A 149 6.74 -1.13 -21.87
CA LYS A 149 6.13 -0.40 -20.76
C LYS A 149 4.81 -1.03 -20.30
N SER A 150 3.93 -1.35 -21.24
CA SER A 150 2.64 -1.98 -20.96
C SER A 150 2.80 -3.35 -20.31
N LYS A 151 3.76 -4.15 -20.77
CA LYS A 151 4.06 -5.47 -20.20
C LYS A 151 4.55 -5.37 -18.76
N LEU A 152 5.39 -4.37 -18.44
CA LEU A 152 5.81 -4.12 -17.07
C LEU A 152 4.62 -3.70 -16.20
N ALA A 153 3.80 -2.76 -16.66
CA ALA A 153 2.61 -2.32 -15.94
C ALA A 153 1.62 -3.47 -15.64
N ILE A 154 1.39 -4.37 -16.62
CA ILE A 154 0.56 -5.57 -16.41
C ILE A 154 1.20 -6.48 -15.35
N LYS A 155 2.53 -6.68 -15.42
CA LYS A 155 3.24 -7.50 -14.42
C LYS A 155 3.12 -6.91 -13.01
N ASP A 156 3.21 -5.59 -12.89
CA ASP A 156 3.07 -4.90 -11.60
C ASP A 156 1.64 -5.04 -11.07
N LEU A 157 0.62 -4.87 -11.93
CA LEU A 157 -0.78 -5.14 -11.58
C LEU A 157 -0.99 -6.60 -11.15
N ASP A 158 -0.48 -7.56 -11.92
CA ASP A 158 -0.55 -8.98 -11.56
C ASP A 158 0.09 -9.27 -10.19
N SER A 159 1.17 -8.56 -9.84
CA SER A 159 1.81 -8.70 -8.55
C SER A 159 0.91 -8.23 -7.40
N ILE A 160 0.13 -7.16 -7.64
CA ILE A 160 -0.85 -6.64 -6.67
C ILE A 160 -2.03 -7.60 -6.54
N TYR A 161 -2.57 -8.09 -7.66
CA TYR A 161 -3.69 -9.05 -7.65
C TYR A 161 -3.34 -10.42 -7.04
N LYS A 162 -2.05 -10.76 -6.98
CA LYS A 162 -1.56 -11.99 -6.31
C LYS A 162 -1.31 -11.80 -4.82
N LEU A 163 -1.43 -10.58 -4.29
CA LEU A 163 -1.39 -10.41 -2.85
C LEU A 163 -2.58 -11.09 -2.21
N PRO A 164 -2.38 -11.76 -1.07
CA PRO A 164 -3.48 -12.43 -0.37
C PRO A 164 -4.56 -11.40 0.00
N SER A 165 -5.80 -11.70 -0.35
CA SER A 165 -6.96 -10.90 0.04
C SER A 165 -7.52 -11.35 1.38
N ASP A 166 -8.35 -10.51 2.01
CA ASP A 166 -9.13 -10.93 3.15
C ASP A 166 -10.01 -12.14 2.78
N ASN A 167 -10.11 -13.12 3.66
CA ASN A 167 -10.82 -14.39 3.43
C ASN A 167 -10.30 -15.20 2.22
N GLU A 168 -9.01 -15.09 1.86
CA GLU A 168 -8.44 -15.89 0.75
C GLU A 168 -8.65 -17.40 0.98
N GLY A 169 -9.12 -18.08 -0.07
CA GLY A 169 -9.44 -19.52 -0.03
C GLY A 169 -10.77 -19.87 0.65
N VAL A 170 -11.59 -18.87 0.98
CA VAL A 170 -12.93 -19.05 1.55
C VAL A 170 -13.98 -18.60 0.55
N ASP A 171 -14.67 -19.53 -0.10
CA ASP A 171 -15.67 -19.22 -1.12
C ASP A 171 -16.86 -18.41 -0.58
N LYS A 172 -17.26 -18.67 0.66
CA LYS A 172 -18.38 -18.00 1.34
C LYS A 172 -17.99 -17.71 2.79
N PRO A 173 -17.47 -16.50 3.08
CA PRO A 173 -17.20 -16.11 4.46
C PRO A 173 -18.47 -16.15 5.32
N LEU A 174 -18.31 -16.62 6.56
CA LEU A 174 -19.40 -16.79 7.51
C LEU A 174 -19.83 -15.43 8.07
N THR A 175 -21.14 -15.24 8.22
CA THR A 175 -21.76 -14.10 8.93
C THR A 175 -22.58 -14.63 10.12
N PRO A 176 -21.94 -15.22 11.15
CA PRO A 176 -22.66 -15.76 12.29
C PRO A 176 -23.35 -14.66 13.10
N TYR A 177 -24.49 -15.00 13.68
CA TYR A 177 -25.09 -14.11 14.68
C TYR A 177 -24.28 -14.21 15.98
N LEU A 178 -23.67 -13.10 16.39
CA LEU A 178 -22.82 -13.04 17.56
C LEU A 178 -23.62 -12.67 18.81
N ASN A 179 -24.08 -13.68 19.57
CA ASN A 179 -24.74 -13.46 20.87
C ASN A 179 -23.74 -12.95 21.91
N ARG A 180 -22.50 -13.45 21.88
CA ARG A 180 -21.37 -13.10 22.75
C ARG A 180 -20.17 -12.70 21.88
N VAL A 181 -19.12 -12.18 22.51
CA VAL A 181 -17.87 -11.85 21.82
C VAL A 181 -16.68 -12.31 22.67
N ASP A 182 -16.43 -13.62 22.65
CA ASP A 182 -15.27 -14.23 23.26
C ASP A 182 -14.15 -14.39 22.23
N ILE A 183 -12.93 -13.99 22.59
CA ILE A 183 -11.75 -14.06 21.73
C ILE A 183 -10.80 -15.12 22.30
N LYS A 184 -10.41 -16.08 21.48
CA LYS A 184 -9.47 -17.12 21.86
C LYS A 184 -8.35 -17.25 20.82
N ALA A 185 -7.11 -17.21 21.27
CA ALA A 185 -5.95 -17.49 20.43
C ALA A 185 -5.24 -18.76 20.92
N THR A 186 -4.86 -19.65 20.00
CA THR A 186 -4.22 -20.93 20.33
C THR A 186 -2.99 -21.14 19.48
N ASN A 187 -1.84 -21.38 20.15
CA ASN A 187 -0.55 -21.68 19.55
C ASN A 187 -0.15 -20.70 18.42
N ILE A 188 -0.46 -19.42 18.62
CA ILE A 188 -0.22 -18.40 17.60
C ILE A 188 1.25 -18.04 17.55
N LYS A 189 1.80 -18.08 16.33
CA LYS A 189 3.12 -17.53 15.98
C LYS A 189 2.98 -16.60 14.81
N PHE A 190 3.78 -15.55 14.80
CA PHE A 190 3.84 -14.62 13.69
C PHE A 190 5.23 -13.99 13.59
N GLY A 191 5.71 -13.77 12.37
CA GLY A 191 6.94 -13.05 12.08
C GLY A 191 6.78 -12.21 10.81
N TYR A 192 7.28 -10.98 10.84
CA TYR A 192 7.34 -10.11 9.65
C TYR A 192 8.35 -10.59 8.61
N LEU A 193 9.38 -11.31 9.06
CA LEU A 193 10.41 -11.92 8.24
C LEU A 193 10.40 -13.44 8.50
N LYS A 194 10.69 -14.24 7.48
CA LYS A 194 10.62 -15.70 7.54
C LYS A 194 11.43 -16.32 8.71
N ASP A 195 12.51 -15.64 9.14
CA ASP A 195 13.45 -16.18 10.13
C ASP A 195 13.36 -15.52 11.52
N LYS A 196 12.43 -14.57 11.74
CA LYS A 196 12.24 -13.91 13.04
C LYS A 196 10.81 -13.96 13.49
N SER A 197 10.53 -14.78 14.51
CA SER A 197 9.25 -14.72 15.21
C SER A 197 9.13 -13.40 15.97
N ALA A 198 8.07 -12.63 15.69
CA ALA A 198 7.74 -11.42 16.42
C ALA A 198 6.85 -11.70 17.62
N ILE A 199 6.16 -12.85 17.63
CA ILE A 199 5.27 -13.27 18.71
C ILE A 199 5.14 -14.79 18.74
N ASN A 200 5.05 -15.36 19.95
CA ASN A 200 4.76 -16.75 20.21
C ASN A 200 3.85 -16.83 21.45
N VAL A 201 2.56 -17.13 21.28
CA VAL A 201 1.57 -17.22 22.37
C VAL A 201 0.89 -18.58 22.30
N ALA A 202 1.09 -19.39 23.33
CA ALA A 202 0.51 -20.74 23.39
C ALA A 202 -1.02 -20.69 23.55
N SER A 203 -1.53 -19.84 24.44
CA SER A 203 -2.96 -19.68 24.67
C SER A 203 -3.26 -18.30 25.22
N LEU A 204 -4.34 -17.68 24.71
CA LEU A 204 -4.93 -16.47 25.24
C LEU A 204 -6.43 -16.60 25.13
N ASN A 205 -7.16 -16.28 26.21
CA ASN A 205 -8.60 -16.22 26.23
C ASN A 205 -9.06 -14.88 26.82
N ILE A 206 -9.92 -14.18 26.11
CA ILE A 206 -10.53 -12.91 26.55
C ILE A 206 -12.03 -13.07 26.39
N ASN A 207 -12.74 -13.03 27.53
CA ASN A 207 -14.20 -13.20 27.55
C ASN A 207 -14.90 -11.86 27.29
N GLU A 208 -16.15 -11.93 26.85
CA GLU A 208 -17.00 -10.74 26.66
C GLU A 208 -17.03 -9.88 27.93
N GLY A 209 -16.85 -8.58 27.75
CA GLY A 209 -16.89 -7.63 28.84
C GLY A 209 -15.59 -7.49 29.65
N GLU A 210 -14.59 -8.35 29.46
CA GLU A 210 -13.31 -8.20 30.15
C GLU A 210 -12.58 -6.90 29.74
N LYS A 211 -11.92 -6.30 30.73
CA LYS A 211 -11.07 -5.11 30.56
C LYS A 211 -9.62 -5.54 30.82
N VAL A 212 -8.85 -5.72 29.75
CA VAL A 212 -7.52 -6.33 29.78
C VAL A 212 -6.46 -5.32 29.35
N ALA A 213 -5.35 -5.20 30.12
CA ALA A 213 -4.15 -4.51 29.66
C ALA A 213 -3.08 -5.52 29.23
N ILE A 214 -2.38 -5.21 28.15
CA ILE A 214 -1.20 -5.96 27.70
C ILE A 214 0.04 -5.09 27.97
N LEU A 215 0.91 -5.55 28.85
CA LEU A 215 2.17 -4.94 29.22
C LEU A 215 3.33 -5.77 28.64
N GLY A 216 4.52 -5.19 28.55
CA GLY A 216 5.72 -5.89 28.11
C GLY A 216 6.77 -4.95 27.52
N ALA A 217 7.99 -5.44 27.32
CA ALA A 217 9.08 -4.64 26.75
C ALA A 217 8.78 -4.13 25.34
N ILE A 218 9.52 -3.11 24.91
CA ILE A 218 9.43 -2.62 23.54
C ILE A 218 9.89 -3.74 22.58
N GLY A 219 9.11 -3.99 21.53
CA GLY A 219 9.44 -5.02 20.54
C GLY A 219 8.99 -6.45 20.87
N CYS A 220 8.38 -6.73 22.03
CA CYS A 220 7.90 -8.08 22.39
C CYS A 220 6.60 -8.52 21.65
N GLY A 221 6.07 -7.73 20.70
CA GLY A 221 4.95 -8.13 19.85
C GLY A 221 3.56 -7.70 20.32
N LYS A 222 3.40 -6.78 21.28
CA LYS A 222 2.10 -6.30 21.79
C LYS A 222 1.17 -5.80 20.68
N SER A 223 1.65 -4.86 19.87
CA SER A 223 0.89 -4.32 18.73
C SER A 223 0.57 -5.39 17.67
N THR A 224 1.48 -6.35 17.50
CA THR A 224 1.28 -7.49 16.58
C THR A 224 0.16 -8.39 17.10
N LEU A 225 0.13 -8.67 18.41
CA LEU A 225 -0.94 -9.42 19.05
C LEU A 225 -2.30 -8.73 18.87
N LEU A 226 -2.37 -7.41 19.12
CA LEU A 226 -3.59 -6.65 18.88
C LEU A 226 -4.07 -6.74 17.43
N LYS A 227 -3.16 -6.63 16.46
CA LYS A 227 -3.49 -6.73 15.03
C LYS A 227 -4.02 -8.12 14.66
N MET A 228 -3.50 -9.19 15.28
CA MET A 228 -4.05 -10.54 15.08
C MET A 228 -5.42 -10.69 15.73
N ILE A 229 -5.63 -10.16 16.93
CA ILE A 229 -6.95 -10.12 17.60
C ILE A 229 -7.96 -9.28 16.80
N ALA A 230 -7.50 -8.22 16.13
CA ALA A 230 -8.33 -7.42 15.22
C ALA A 230 -8.64 -8.13 13.89
N GLY A 231 -8.06 -9.30 13.65
CA GLY A 231 -8.17 -10.01 12.37
C GLY A 231 -7.44 -9.32 11.22
N LEU A 232 -6.55 -8.34 11.50
CA LEU A 232 -5.77 -7.63 10.48
C LEU A 232 -4.57 -8.45 9.98
N TYR A 233 -4.04 -9.31 10.86
CA TYR A 233 -2.91 -10.19 10.53
C TYR A 233 -3.31 -11.64 10.81
N LYS A 234 -3.04 -12.51 9.84
CA LYS A 234 -3.20 -13.95 10.01
C LYS A 234 -1.93 -14.51 10.69
N PRO A 235 -2.05 -15.30 11.76
CA PRO A 235 -0.93 -16.01 12.34
C PRO A 235 -0.24 -16.91 11.30
N THR A 236 1.09 -17.07 11.40
CA THR A 236 1.85 -18.02 10.58
C THR A 236 1.57 -19.46 11.03
N GLU A 237 1.41 -19.67 12.34
CA GLU A 237 0.99 -20.93 12.96
C GLU A 237 -0.10 -20.62 13.99
N GLY A 238 -0.99 -21.59 14.22
CA GLY A 238 -2.11 -21.43 15.15
C GLY A 238 -3.24 -20.60 14.58
N ASN A 239 -4.23 -20.31 15.43
CA ASN A 239 -5.47 -19.65 14.99
C ASN A 239 -6.01 -18.69 16.05
N VAL A 240 -6.72 -17.66 15.59
CA VAL A 240 -7.51 -16.75 16.44
C VAL A 240 -8.98 -16.98 16.16
N TYR A 241 -9.74 -17.19 17.22
CA TYR A 241 -11.17 -17.51 17.15
C TYR A 241 -12.00 -16.39 17.75
N LEU A 242 -13.14 -16.12 17.16
CA LEU A 242 -14.21 -15.30 17.70
C LEU A 242 -15.43 -16.21 17.95
N ASN A 243 -15.85 -16.37 19.20
CA ASN A 243 -16.89 -17.32 19.62
C ASN A 243 -16.68 -18.77 19.11
N GLY A 244 -15.43 -19.23 19.10
CA GLY A 244 -15.06 -20.56 18.64
C GLY A 244 -14.98 -20.73 17.11
N ILE A 245 -15.28 -19.69 16.33
CA ILE A 245 -15.13 -19.67 14.88
C ILE A 245 -13.80 -19.01 14.55
N ASP A 246 -12.98 -19.66 13.73
CA ASP A 246 -11.72 -19.09 13.27
C ASP A 246 -12.00 -17.80 12.48
N MET A 247 -11.32 -16.71 12.86
CA MET A 247 -11.55 -15.38 12.27
C MET A 247 -11.29 -15.32 10.77
N GLN A 248 -10.44 -16.20 10.22
CA GLN A 248 -10.20 -16.26 8.78
C GLN A 248 -11.45 -16.66 7.96
N PHE A 249 -12.40 -17.35 8.58
CA PHE A 249 -13.65 -17.78 7.92
C PHE A 249 -14.80 -16.78 8.14
N ILE A 250 -14.64 -15.79 9.02
CA ILE A 250 -15.66 -14.77 9.30
C ILE A 250 -15.55 -13.66 8.26
N ASN A 251 -16.71 -13.20 7.77
CA ASN A 251 -16.79 -12.06 6.85
C ASN A 251 -16.11 -10.83 7.45
N ARG A 252 -15.29 -10.14 6.66
CA ARG A 252 -14.52 -8.99 7.10
C ARG A 252 -15.40 -7.84 7.60
N ASP A 253 -16.54 -7.60 6.95
CA ASP A 253 -17.47 -6.55 7.37
C ASP A 253 -18.03 -6.82 8.77
N LEU A 254 -18.37 -8.09 9.08
CA LEU A 254 -18.81 -8.47 10.43
C LEU A 254 -17.72 -8.27 11.48
N LEU A 255 -16.47 -8.59 11.17
CA LEU A 255 -15.34 -8.30 12.07
C LEU A 255 -15.17 -6.79 12.27
N ASN A 256 -15.25 -6.01 11.19
CA ASN A 256 -15.18 -4.56 11.27
C ASN A 256 -16.33 -3.93 12.06
N ASP A 257 -17.54 -4.53 12.01
CA ASP A 257 -18.69 -4.08 12.80
C ASP A 257 -18.60 -4.50 14.27
N THR A 258 -17.84 -5.53 14.57
CA THR A 258 -17.71 -6.08 15.94
C THR A 258 -16.52 -5.49 16.68
N ILE A 259 -15.39 -5.27 16.00
CA ILE A 259 -14.10 -4.91 16.58
C ILE A 259 -13.69 -3.52 16.08
N SER A 260 -13.33 -2.65 17.00
CA SER A 260 -12.67 -1.37 16.72
C SER A 260 -11.21 -1.45 17.13
N TYR A 261 -10.31 -0.99 16.26
CA TYR A 261 -8.88 -0.97 16.52
C TYR A 261 -8.29 0.43 16.34
N LEU A 262 -7.64 0.92 17.38
CA LEU A 262 -6.83 2.14 17.36
C LEU A 262 -5.35 1.77 17.25
N PRO A 263 -4.67 2.08 16.16
CA PRO A 263 -3.24 1.83 16.01
C PRO A 263 -2.37 2.84 16.79
N GLN A 264 -1.16 2.45 17.13
CA GLN A 264 -0.18 3.29 17.82
C GLN A 264 0.15 4.57 17.02
N SER A 265 0.34 4.46 15.70
CA SER A 265 0.54 5.61 14.82
C SER A 265 -0.70 5.90 14.01
N THR A 266 -1.21 7.12 14.14
CA THR A 266 -2.44 7.55 13.46
C THR A 266 -2.11 8.35 12.21
N LYS A 267 -2.70 7.93 11.08
CA LYS A 267 -2.74 8.74 9.85
C LYS A 267 -4.16 9.24 9.62
N LEU A 268 -4.27 10.50 9.21
CA LEU A 268 -5.52 11.09 8.76
C LEU A 268 -5.54 11.10 7.23
N PHE A 269 -6.74 10.94 6.67
CA PHE A 269 -6.95 10.96 5.24
C PHE A 269 -7.31 12.38 4.78
N GLN A 270 -6.95 12.70 3.55
CA GLN A 270 -7.43 13.93 2.91
C GLN A 270 -8.97 13.90 2.82
N GLY A 271 -9.62 14.97 3.24
CA GLY A 271 -11.07 15.09 3.28
C GLY A 271 -11.50 16.03 4.40
N THR A 272 -12.74 15.91 4.87
CA THR A 272 -13.22 16.67 6.03
C THR A 272 -12.89 15.97 7.34
N LEU A 273 -12.97 16.69 8.46
CA LEU A 273 -12.87 16.09 9.79
C LEU A 273 -13.99 15.05 10.00
N ARG A 274 -15.20 15.33 9.51
CA ARG A 274 -16.33 14.40 9.46
C ARG A 274 -15.94 13.10 8.77
N ASP A 275 -15.42 13.17 7.54
CA ASP A 275 -15.03 11.98 6.76
C ASP A 275 -14.00 11.14 7.52
N ASN A 276 -13.07 11.80 8.21
CA ASN A 276 -12.08 11.13 9.03
C ASN A 276 -12.66 10.47 10.26
N LEU A 277 -13.67 11.06 10.90
CA LEU A 277 -14.30 10.50 12.11
C LEU A 277 -15.17 9.29 11.81
N ILE A 278 -15.95 9.32 10.70
CA ILE A 278 -16.87 8.24 10.32
C ILE A 278 -16.29 7.32 9.24
N PHE A 279 -14.98 7.39 9.00
CA PHE A 279 -14.30 6.64 7.93
C PHE A 279 -14.68 5.16 7.93
N GLY A 280 -15.30 4.69 6.85
CA GLY A 280 -15.78 3.31 6.70
C GLY A 280 -17.07 2.98 7.47
N MET A 281 -17.74 3.93 8.09
CA MET A 281 -19.00 3.74 8.81
C MET A 281 -20.18 4.29 8.02
N ILE A 282 -21.32 3.61 8.10
CA ILE A 282 -22.56 4.01 7.41
C ILE A 282 -23.63 4.30 8.46
N GLY A 283 -24.43 5.35 8.24
CA GLY A 283 -25.61 5.67 9.08
C GLY A 283 -25.28 6.32 10.42
N ILE A 284 -24.10 6.89 10.59
CA ILE A 284 -23.74 7.64 11.81
C ILE A 284 -24.34 9.05 11.73
N SER A 285 -25.11 9.42 12.76
CA SER A 285 -25.69 10.77 12.86
C SER A 285 -24.71 11.77 13.47
N ASP A 286 -24.97 13.08 13.22
CA ASP A 286 -24.16 14.16 13.79
C ASP A 286 -24.19 14.17 15.32
N GLU A 287 -25.33 13.79 15.93
CA GLU A 287 -25.45 13.67 17.39
C GLU A 287 -24.48 12.62 17.94
N GLN A 288 -24.35 11.48 17.28
CA GLN A 288 -23.42 10.42 17.67
C GLN A 288 -21.96 10.88 17.53
N ILE A 289 -21.64 11.63 16.47
CA ILE A 289 -20.29 12.21 16.28
C ILE A 289 -19.99 13.20 17.42
N ILE A 290 -20.91 14.12 17.70
CA ILE A 290 -20.73 15.13 18.75
C ILE A 290 -20.65 14.50 20.14
N GLU A 291 -21.45 13.47 20.42
CA GLU A 291 -21.36 12.70 21.69
C GLU A 291 -19.96 12.08 21.85
N ALA A 292 -19.44 11.42 20.81
CA ALA A 292 -18.09 10.85 20.83
C ALA A 292 -17.00 11.93 20.97
N CYS A 293 -17.17 13.10 20.33
CA CYS A 293 -16.27 14.23 20.49
C CYS A 293 -16.25 14.77 21.94
N LYS A 294 -17.41 14.80 22.61
CA LYS A 294 -17.48 15.19 24.02
C LYS A 294 -16.76 14.17 24.92
N LEU A 295 -16.93 12.88 24.66
CA LEU A 295 -16.29 11.80 25.43
C LEU A 295 -14.76 11.81 25.34
N THR A 296 -14.21 12.13 24.18
CA THR A 296 -12.77 12.14 23.95
C THR A 296 -12.12 13.51 24.18
N GLY A 297 -12.91 14.53 24.47
CA GLY A 297 -12.42 15.91 24.56
C GLY A 297 -12.15 16.56 23.19
N LEU A 298 -12.40 15.87 22.07
CA LEU A 298 -12.26 16.44 20.71
C LEU A 298 -13.19 17.65 20.50
N ILE A 299 -14.24 17.77 21.30
CA ILE A 299 -15.18 18.90 21.23
C ILE A 299 -14.48 20.26 21.43
N ILE A 300 -13.39 20.31 22.21
CA ILE A 300 -12.63 21.54 22.44
C ILE A 300 -11.99 21.97 21.11
N LEU A 301 -11.28 21.03 20.45
CA LEU A 301 -10.70 21.28 19.13
C LEU A 301 -11.77 21.65 18.09
N LEU A 302 -12.90 20.95 18.11
CA LEU A 302 -14.00 21.18 17.16
C LEU A 302 -14.57 22.59 17.28
N ASN A 303 -14.69 23.13 18.50
CA ASN A 303 -15.16 24.49 18.75
C ASN A 303 -14.19 25.59 18.25
N ASP A 304 -12.89 25.27 18.23
CA ASP A 304 -11.85 26.18 17.74
C ASP A 304 -11.74 26.18 16.21
N LEU A 305 -12.34 25.20 15.53
CA LEU A 305 -12.29 25.08 14.08
C LEU A 305 -13.41 25.91 13.42
N PRO A 306 -13.09 26.85 12.50
CA PRO A 306 -14.10 27.75 11.91
C PRO A 306 -15.24 27.03 11.16
N LYS A 307 -14.96 25.85 10.60
CA LYS A 307 -15.93 25.02 9.85
C LYS A 307 -16.38 23.79 10.61
N GLY A 308 -16.00 23.65 11.89
CA GLY A 308 -16.39 22.51 12.72
C GLY A 308 -16.02 21.17 12.05
N LEU A 309 -17.01 20.28 11.93
CA LEU A 309 -16.85 18.95 11.29
C LEU A 309 -16.48 19.01 9.80
N ASP A 310 -16.80 20.10 9.11
CA ASP A 310 -16.54 20.28 7.67
C ASP A 310 -15.17 20.94 7.41
N THR A 311 -14.31 21.03 8.44
CA THR A 311 -12.94 21.49 8.32
C THR A 311 -12.13 20.52 7.46
N ILE A 312 -11.47 21.06 6.42
CA ILE A 312 -10.66 20.27 5.47
C ILE A 312 -9.35 19.86 6.14
N ILE A 313 -9.07 18.59 6.10
CA ILE A 313 -7.81 17.96 6.53
C ILE A 313 -6.97 17.70 5.29
N PRO A 314 -5.74 18.25 5.18
CA PRO A 314 -4.82 17.93 4.11
C PRO A 314 -4.30 16.50 4.23
N GLU A 315 -3.62 16.01 3.19
CA GLU A 315 -2.97 14.70 3.18
C GLU A 315 -2.07 14.52 4.41
N GLY A 316 -2.15 13.36 5.07
CA GLY A 316 -1.40 13.06 6.30
C GLY A 316 -1.79 13.87 7.53
N GLY A 317 -2.73 14.82 7.42
CA GLY A 317 -3.21 15.64 8.53
C GLY A 317 -2.15 16.58 9.11
N GLU A 318 -1.26 17.15 8.28
CA GLU A 318 -0.12 17.98 8.72
C GLU A 318 -0.53 19.21 9.54
N SER A 319 -1.76 19.68 9.40
CA SER A 319 -2.30 20.81 10.18
C SER A 319 -2.61 20.48 11.64
N PHE A 320 -2.54 19.20 12.06
CA PHE A 320 -2.85 18.76 13.41
C PHE A 320 -1.61 18.25 14.15
N SER A 321 -1.51 18.59 15.44
CA SER A 321 -0.47 18.05 16.32
C SER A 321 -0.64 16.52 16.51
N GLY A 322 0.43 15.83 16.95
CA GLY A 322 0.37 14.39 17.24
C GLY A 322 -0.74 14.01 18.21
N GLY A 323 -0.92 14.81 19.28
CA GLY A 323 -2.00 14.62 20.27
C GLY A 323 -3.38 14.82 19.63
N GLN A 324 -3.57 15.85 18.80
CA GLN A 324 -4.84 16.08 18.09
C GLN A 324 -5.18 14.94 17.13
N LYS A 325 -4.21 14.46 16.35
CA LYS A 325 -4.38 13.28 15.49
C LYS A 325 -4.81 12.05 16.30
N GLN A 326 -4.20 11.86 17.46
CA GLN A 326 -4.50 10.75 18.35
C GLN A 326 -5.90 10.84 18.94
N ILE A 327 -6.36 12.04 19.36
CA ILE A 327 -7.74 12.26 19.83
C ILE A 327 -8.75 12.00 18.70
N ILE A 328 -8.50 12.47 17.49
CA ILE A 328 -9.34 12.20 16.30
C ILE A 328 -9.47 10.69 16.06
N ALA A 329 -8.37 9.96 16.10
CA ALA A 329 -8.39 8.51 15.90
C ALA A 329 -9.08 7.75 17.03
N LEU A 330 -8.89 8.18 18.27
CA LEU A 330 -9.60 7.63 19.43
C LEU A 330 -11.10 7.87 19.30
N THR A 331 -11.51 9.08 18.89
CA THR A 331 -12.92 9.41 18.63
C THR A 331 -13.50 8.51 17.55
N ARG A 332 -12.79 8.30 16.43
CA ARG A 332 -13.16 7.34 15.38
C ARG A 332 -13.37 5.93 15.94
N ALA A 333 -12.48 5.48 16.81
CA ALA A 333 -12.59 4.14 17.39
C ALA A 333 -13.82 3.97 18.28
N ILE A 334 -14.32 5.06 18.90
CA ILE A 334 -15.43 5.04 19.86
C ILE A 334 -16.79 5.27 19.19
N ILE A 335 -16.85 6.07 18.11
CA ILE A 335 -18.11 6.45 17.43
C ILE A 335 -18.96 5.22 17.10
N GLY A 336 -18.37 4.15 16.56
CA GLY A 336 -19.09 2.94 16.16
C GLY A 336 -19.68 2.13 17.31
N ASN A 337 -19.39 2.46 18.58
CA ASN A 337 -19.84 1.76 19.79
C ASN A 337 -19.73 0.23 19.69
N LYS A 338 -18.61 -0.26 19.16
CA LYS A 338 -18.40 -1.68 18.84
C LYS A 338 -18.18 -2.50 20.10
N ARG A 339 -18.45 -3.80 20.00
CA ARG A 339 -18.43 -4.71 21.18
C ARG A 339 -17.01 -4.97 21.71
N VAL A 340 -15.99 -4.88 20.83
CA VAL A 340 -14.57 -5.02 21.20
C VAL A 340 -13.84 -3.74 20.84
N LEU A 341 -13.13 -3.17 21.81
CA LEU A 341 -12.29 -2.01 21.64
C LEU A 341 -10.83 -2.38 21.90
N LEU A 342 -10.02 -2.32 20.85
CA LEU A 342 -8.59 -2.61 20.89
C LEU A 342 -7.82 -1.30 20.78
N LEU A 343 -7.07 -0.92 21.81
CA LEU A 343 -6.36 0.35 21.86
C LEU A 343 -4.85 0.12 22.00
N ASP A 344 -4.08 0.59 21.03
CA ASP A 344 -2.63 0.51 21.06
C ASP A 344 -2.03 1.87 21.43
N GLU A 345 -1.60 2.01 22.68
CA GLU A 345 -1.08 3.24 23.28
C GLU A 345 -1.96 4.47 23.04
N PRO A 346 -3.23 4.44 23.49
CA PRO A 346 -4.25 5.42 23.10
C PRO A 346 -3.95 6.86 23.51
N THR A 347 -3.04 7.08 24.46
CA THR A 347 -2.72 8.41 25.03
C THR A 347 -1.24 8.77 24.92
N ALA A 348 -0.46 8.10 24.06
CA ALA A 348 1.00 8.25 23.99
C ALA A 348 1.47 9.70 23.73
N SER A 349 0.74 10.44 22.88
CA SER A 349 1.09 11.82 22.49
C SER A 349 0.31 12.90 23.23
N MET A 350 -0.31 12.56 24.36
CA MET A 350 -1.15 13.49 25.15
C MET A 350 -0.43 13.94 26.42
N ASP A 351 -0.72 15.17 26.85
CA ASP A 351 -0.34 15.68 28.15
C ASP A 351 -1.14 15.00 29.28
N GLU A 352 -0.63 15.05 30.51
CA GLU A 352 -1.26 14.37 31.65
C GLU A 352 -2.68 14.86 31.93
N GLY A 353 -2.98 16.14 31.72
CA GLY A 353 -4.30 16.72 31.99
C GLY A 353 -5.36 16.14 31.04
N THR A 354 -5.07 16.21 29.75
CA THR A 354 -5.89 15.63 28.67
C THR A 354 -6.05 14.13 28.85
N GLU A 355 -4.95 13.43 29.17
CA GLU A 355 -4.99 11.99 29.42
C GLU A 355 -5.90 11.61 30.55
N ARG A 356 -5.79 12.27 31.73
CA ARG A 356 -6.67 12.03 32.90
C ARG A 356 -8.14 12.24 32.56
N HIS A 357 -8.43 13.31 31.83
CA HIS A 357 -9.79 13.61 31.41
C HIS A 357 -10.37 12.51 30.54
N ILE A 358 -9.65 12.13 29.47
CA ILE A 358 -10.07 11.10 28.51
C ILE A 358 -10.24 9.75 29.19
N ILE A 359 -9.27 9.33 30.02
CA ILE A 359 -9.34 8.05 30.71
C ILE A 359 -10.52 8.03 31.71
N GLY A 360 -10.78 9.12 32.41
CA GLY A 360 -11.94 9.25 33.29
C GLY A 360 -13.27 9.12 32.53
N MET A 361 -13.39 9.79 31.39
CA MET A 361 -14.58 9.73 30.56
C MET A 361 -14.79 8.34 29.93
N LEU A 362 -13.73 7.73 29.43
CA LEU A 362 -13.79 6.39 28.87
C LEU A 362 -14.18 5.34 29.88
N LYS A 363 -13.61 5.40 31.09
CA LYS A 363 -13.93 4.47 32.17
C LYS A 363 -15.42 4.47 32.50
N ASN A 364 -16.03 5.67 32.54
CA ASN A 364 -17.45 5.82 32.86
C ASN A 364 -18.39 5.42 31.71
N ARG A 365 -17.86 5.40 30.45
CA ARG A 365 -18.63 5.08 29.24
C ARG A 365 -18.59 3.60 28.87
N LEU A 366 -17.52 2.89 29.25
CA LEU A 366 -17.39 1.46 28.93
C LEU A 366 -18.53 0.69 29.60
N TYR A 367 -19.44 0.13 28.82
CA TYR A 367 -20.53 -0.69 29.34
C TYR A 367 -20.05 -2.11 29.70
N GLU A 368 -20.77 -2.80 30.58
CA GLU A 368 -20.34 -4.10 31.10
C GLU A 368 -19.95 -5.12 30.03
N LYS A 369 -20.74 -5.22 28.97
CA LYS A 369 -20.51 -6.19 27.90
C LYS A 369 -19.47 -5.74 26.85
N GLN A 370 -18.97 -4.51 26.90
CA GLN A 370 -17.94 -4.07 25.96
C GLN A 370 -16.58 -4.59 26.40
N THR A 371 -15.94 -5.39 25.58
CA THR A 371 -14.59 -5.89 25.82
C THR A 371 -13.56 -4.80 25.50
N LEU A 372 -12.60 -4.56 26.40
CA LEU A 372 -11.48 -3.65 26.19
C LEU A 372 -10.17 -4.41 26.25
N VAL A 373 -9.33 -4.24 25.24
CA VAL A 373 -7.94 -4.67 25.28
C VAL A 373 -7.06 -3.46 24.98
N VAL A 374 -6.22 -3.07 25.93
CA VAL A 374 -5.37 -1.90 25.81
C VAL A 374 -3.89 -2.27 25.97
N VAL A 375 -3.06 -1.85 25.03
CA VAL A 375 -1.60 -1.85 25.16
C VAL A 375 -1.19 -0.49 25.70
N THR A 376 -0.43 -0.46 26.78
CA THR A 376 0.01 0.80 27.37
C THR A 376 1.27 0.62 28.22
N HIS A 377 2.02 1.70 28.35
CA HIS A 377 3.11 1.84 29.35
C HIS A 377 2.73 2.84 30.44
N LYS A 378 1.55 3.46 30.36
CA LYS A 378 1.11 4.54 31.27
C LYS A 378 0.25 4.00 32.42
N PRO A 379 0.63 4.24 33.71
CA PRO A 379 -0.10 3.71 34.85
C PRO A 379 -1.56 4.16 34.93
N ILE A 380 -1.88 5.37 34.46
CA ILE A 380 -3.23 5.90 34.53
C ILE A 380 -4.22 5.08 33.67
N VAL A 381 -3.79 4.57 32.54
CA VAL A 381 -4.62 3.73 31.67
C VAL A 381 -5.00 2.42 32.35
N LEU A 382 -4.16 1.91 33.25
CA LEU A 382 -4.47 0.72 34.06
C LEU A 382 -5.65 0.90 34.99
N SER A 383 -6.10 2.14 35.20
CA SER A 383 -7.32 2.38 36.00
C SER A 383 -8.60 1.88 35.33
N MET A 384 -8.58 1.63 34.02
CA MET A 384 -9.71 1.13 33.22
C MET A 384 -9.78 -0.40 33.14
N VAL A 385 -8.78 -1.12 33.66
CA VAL A 385 -8.66 -2.58 33.45
C VAL A 385 -8.67 -3.34 34.76
N ASP A 386 -9.12 -4.59 34.71
CA ASP A 386 -9.24 -5.50 35.85
C ASP A 386 -8.22 -6.65 35.73
N ARG A 387 -7.74 -6.96 34.54
CA ARG A 387 -6.78 -8.04 34.23
C ARG A 387 -5.57 -7.48 33.47
N ILE A 388 -4.41 -8.01 33.80
CA ILE A 388 -3.15 -7.63 33.14
C ILE A 388 -2.46 -8.88 32.62
N ILE A 389 -2.01 -8.79 31.35
CA ILE A 389 -1.20 -9.80 30.68
C ILE A 389 0.17 -9.19 30.43
N VAL A 390 1.22 -9.86 30.87
CA VAL A 390 2.60 -9.45 30.62
C VAL A 390 3.15 -10.32 29.49
N LEU A 391 3.44 -9.69 28.35
CA LEU A 391 3.98 -10.32 27.17
C LEU A 391 5.50 -10.15 27.13
N THR A 392 6.19 -11.24 26.80
CA THR A 392 7.63 -11.30 26.54
C THR A 392 7.89 -11.86 25.13
N ASN A 393 9.15 -11.91 24.73
CA ASN A 393 9.52 -12.54 23.45
C ASN A 393 9.18 -14.03 23.37
N ASP A 394 9.13 -14.69 24.53
CA ASP A 394 8.85 -16.13 24.64
C ASP A 394 7.35 -16.45 24.80
N GLY A 395 6.52 -15.41 24.91
CA GLY A 395 5.08 -15.56 25.06
C GLY A 395 4.51 -14.80 26.24
N ILE A 396 3.36 -15.26 26.78
CA ILE A 396 2.73 -14.71 27.97
C ILE A 396 3.48 -15.20 29.22
N ALA A 397 4.15 -14.27 29.88
CA ALA A 397 4.90 -14.56 31.11
C ALA A 397 4.01 -14.54 32.36
N ILE A 398 3.08 -13.61 32.45
CA ILE A 398 2.16 -13.46 33.58
C ILE A 398 0.78 -13.11 33.02
N ASP A 399 -0.26 -13.73 33.58
CA ASP A 399 -1.66 -13.43 33.30
C ASP A 399 -2.43 -13.56 34.60
N GLY A 400 -3.17 -12.52 34.98
CA GLY A 400 -3.90 -12.51 36.25
C GLY A 400 -4.62 -11.21 36.53
N THR A 401 -5.21 -11.13 37.70
CA THR A 401 -5.87 -9.89 38.14
C THR A 401 -4.86 -8.75 38.24
N LYS A 402 -5.32 -7.53 38.02
CA LYS A 402 -4.48 -6.33 38.11
C LYS A 402 -3.66 -6.27 39.40
N GLN A 403 -4.28 -6.61 40.53
CA GLN A 403 -3.61 -6.57 41.84
C GLN A 403 -2.46 -7.59 41.93
N GLU A 404 -2.72 -8.84 41.56
CA GLU A 404 -1.71 -9.90 41.59
C GLU A 404 -0.51 -9.60 40.67
N VAL A 405 -0.78 -9.11 39.46
CA VAL A 405 0.29 -8.85 38.48
C VAL A 405 1.12 -7.65 38.94
N LEU A 406 0.53 -6.57 39.41
CA LEU A 406 1.27 -5.41 39.91
C LEU A 406 2.12 -5.74 41.15
N GLN A 407 1.66 -6.60 42.04
CA GLN A 407 2.45 -7.08 43.15
C GLN A 407 3.66 -7.90 42.69
N LYS A 408 3.48 -8.83 41.75
CA LYS A 408 4.58 -9.63 41.19
C LYS A 408 5.62 -8.76 40.51
N ILE A 409 5.21 -7.76 39.76
CA ILE A 409 6.14 -6.83 39.06
C ILE A 409 6.93 -6.00 40.08
N SER A 410 6.30 -5.52 41.15
CA SER A 410 6.96 -4.74 42.21
C SER A 410 7.98 -5.58 43.00
N THR A 411 7.67 -6.84 43.27
CA THR A 411 8.56 -7.76 43.97
C THR A 411 9.79 -8.11 43.13
N ASN A 412 9.59 -8.37 41.86
CA ASN A 412 10.73 -8.68 40.91
C ASN A 412 11.64 -7.45 40.72
N ASN A 413 11.09 -6.23 40.67
CA ASN A 413 11.91 -5.02 40.52
C ASN A 413 12.75 -4.74 41.80
N ASN A 414 12.28 -5.14 43.00
CA ASN A 414 13.03 -5.02 44.25
C ASN A 414 14.17 -6.05 44.34
N VAL A 415 14.00 -7.26 43.80
CA VAL A 415 15.03 -8.31 43.72
C VAL A 415 16.13 -7.98 42.71
N ALA A 416 15.80 -7.25 41.62
CA ALA A 416 16.77 -6.84 40.62
C ALA A 416 17.60 -5.58 41.00
N ARG A 417 17.25 -4.89 42.11
CA ARG A 417 17.95 -3.69 42.60
C ARG A 417 18.74 -3.93 43.90
N GLY A 418 18.66 -5.10 44.50
CA GLY A 418 19.45 -5.55 45.64
C GLY A 418 20.55 -6.50 45.18
#